data_2c02b09de2a10127a0040a0cf772dfb0
#
_entry.id   2c02b09de2a10127a0040a0cf772dfb0
#
_cell.length_a   1.000
_cell.length_b   1.000
_cell.length_c   1.000
_cell.angle_alpha   90.00
_cell.angle_beta   90.00
_cell.angle_gamma   90.00
#
_symmetry.space_group_name_H-M   'P 1'
#
loop_
_entity.id
_entity.type
_entity.pdbx_description
1 polymer ?
#
loop_
_entity_poly.entity_id
_entity_poly.type
_entity_poly.pdbx_seq_one_letter_code
_entity_poly.pdbx_strand_id
1 'polypeptide(L)'
;MRSATATRLSRRASLVESSEQVRIETVVLAEIKKGLFSVKEAILAGDDYERSAARFNATAAYENARSLLDRSPFPITEHSIQEKLRLLETAVGGYLQLR
;
A
#
# COMPACT_ATOMS: atom_id res chain seq x y z
N MET A 1 1.40 -43.14 -1.99
CA MET A 1 0.08 -42.57 -2.26
C MET A 1 -0.34 -41.52 -1.28
N ARG A 2 -0.13 -41.75 -0.01
CA ARG A 2 -0.44 -40.73 1.02
C ARG A 2 0.35 -39.41 0.81
N SER A 3 1.62 -39.55 0.46
CA SER A 3 2.47 -38.37 0.22
C SER A 3 2.02 -37.55 -0.99
N ALA A 4 1.52 -38.21 -2.04
CA ALA A 4 1.00 -37.53 -3.22
C ALA A 4 -0.25 -36.71 -2.90
N THR A 5 -1.17 -37.26 -2.09
CA THR A 5 -2.38 -36.57 -1.67
C THR A 5 -2.04 -35.37 -0.79
N ALA A 6 -1.14 -35.56 0.18
CA ALA A 6 -0.68 -34.48 1.05
C ALA A 6 -0.01 -33.36 0.24
N THR A 7 0.80 -33.72 -0.76
CA THR A 7 1.45 -32.77 -1.63
C THR A 7 0.44 -31.93 -2.42
N ARG A 8 -0.63 -32.54 -2.92
CA ARG A 8 -1.69 -31.84 -3.64
C ARG A 8 -2.39 -30.82 -2.75
N LEU A 9 -2.72 -31.22 -1.52
CA LEU A 9 -3.36 -30.33 -0.56
C LEU A 9 -2.46 -29.14 -0.22
N SER A 10 -1.15 -29.38 -0.02
CA SER A 10 -0.18 -28.32 0.24
C SER A 10 -0.07 -27.34 -0.92
N ARG A 11 -0.03 -27.86 -2.16
CA ARG A 11 0.04 -27.00 -3.35
C ARG A 11 -1.20 -26.13 -3.49
N ARG A 12 -2.37 -26.70 -3.23
CA ARG A 12 -3.64 -25.97 -3.31
C ARG A 12 -3.66 -24.82 -2.28
N ALA A 13 -3.28 -25.12 -1.04
CA ALA A 13 -3.20 -24.12 0.01
C ALA A 13 -2.21 -23.01 -0.33
N SER A 14 -1.01 -23.37 -0.84
CA SER A 14 0.01 -22.42 -1.24
C SER A 14 -0.45 -21.49 -2.37
N LEU A 15 -1.20 -22.05 -3.36
CA LEU A 15 -1.72 -21.26 -4.47
C LEU A 15 -2.77 -20.26 -4.01
N VAL A 16 -3.66 -20.65 -3.08
CA VAL A 16 -4.67 -19.76 -2.52
C VAL A 16 -4.01 -18.62 -1.75
N GLU A 17 -3.04 -18.95 -0.89
CA GLU A 17 -2.29 -17.94 -0.12
C GLU A 17 -1.57 -16.97 -1.03
N SER A 18 -0.91 -17.47 -2.08
CA SER A 18 -0.19 -16.63 -3.04
C SER A 18 -1.14 -15.69 -3.78
N SER A 19 -2.31 -16.18 -4.17
CA SER A 19 -3.32 -15.35 -4.84
C SER A 19 -3.83 -14.23 -3.96
N GLU A 20 -4.11 -14.52 -2.69
CA GLU A 20 -4.59 -13.53 -1.74
C GLU A 20 -3.49 -12.52 -1.44
N GLN A 21 -2.25 -12.97 -1.27
CA GLN A 21 -1.10 -12.10 -1.04
C GLN A 21 -0.91 -11.13 -2.20
N VAL A 22 -0.97 -11.63 -3.44
CA VAL A 22 -0.83 -10.79 -4.64
C VAL A 22 -1.96 -9.77 -4.70
N ARG A 23 -3.18 -10.17 -4.35
CA ARG A 23 -4.33 -9.26 -4.33
C ARG A 23 -4.12 -8.13 -3.33
N ILE A 24 -3.71 -8.46 -2.12
CA ILE A 24 -3.45 -7.47 -1.07
C ILE A 24 -2.33 -6.52 -1.51
N GLU A 25 -1.24 -7.07 -2.03
CA GLU A 25 -0.11 -6.26 -2.52
C GLU A 25 -0.54 -5.32 -3.63
N THR A 26 -1.40 -5.78 -4.54
CA THR A 26 -1.91 -4.97 -5.65
C THR A 26 -2.73 -3.79 -5.12
N VAL A 27 -3.63 -4.04 -4.16
CA VAL A 27 -4.47 -3.00 -3.58
C VAL A 27 -3.63 -2.00 -2.79
N VAL A 28 -2.69 -2.50 -1.98
CA VAL A 28 -1.77 -1.64 -1.22
C VAL A 28 -0.96 -0.75 -2.16
N LEU A 29 -0.42 -1.33 -3.21
CA LEU A 29 0.37 -0.58 -4.19
C LEU A 29 -0.47 0.48 -4.90
N ALA A 30 -1.72 0.18 -5.22
CA ALA A 30 -2.64 1.14 -5.83
C ALA A 30 -2.89 2.33 -4.89
N GLU A 31 -3.11 2.07 -3.60
CA GLU A 31 -3.29 3.14 -2.61
C GLU A 31 -2.03 3.99 -2.46
N ILE A 32 -0.86 3.36 -2.43
CA ILE A 32 0.42 4.07 -2.35
C ILE A 32 0.62 4.99 -3.56
N LYS A 33 0.36 4.48 -4.76
CA LYS A 33 0.49 5.26 -6.00
C LYS A 33 -0.45 6.46 -6.01
N LYS A 34 -1.68 6.25 -5.56
CA LYS A 34 -2.69 7.30 -5.42
C LYS A 34 -2.21 8.38 -4.45
N GLY A 35 -1.64 7.96 -3.31
CA GLY A 35 -1.08 8.88 -2.33
C GLY A 35 0.09 9.67 -2.87
N LEU A 36 1.01 9.03 -3.57
CA LEU A 36 2.16 9.71 -4.17
C LEU A 36 1.72 10.71 -5.24
N PHE A 37 0.70 10.36 -6.01
CA PHE A 37 0.12 11.29 -6.98
C PHE A 37 -0.47 12.51 -6.27
N SER A 38 -1.17 12.31 -5.17
CA SER A 38 -1.74 13.41 -4.39
C SER A 38 -0.65 14.29 -3.77
N VAL A 39 0.48 13.71 -3.35
CA VAL A 39 1.64 14.49 -2.89
C VAL A 39 2.13 15.42 -4.00
N LYS A 40 2.25 14.88 -5.21
CA LYS A 40 2.65 15.68 -6.37
C LYS A 40 1.67 16.82 -6.63
N GLU A 41 0.37 16.53 -6.55
CA GLU A 41 -0.66 17.55 -6.70
C GLU A 41 -0.54 18.65 -5.64
N ALA A 42 -0.25 18.27 -4.39
CA ALA A 42 -0.06 19.23 -3.30
C ALA A 42 1.13 20.15 -3.57
N ILE A 43 2.22 19.60 -4.09
CA ILE A 43 3.42 20.37 -4.43
C ILE A 43 3.14 21.36 -5.55
N LEU A 44 2.34 20.96 -6.55
CA LEU A 44 2.04 21.75 -7.72
C LEU A 44 0.79 22.62 -7.57
N ALA A 45 0.11 22.55 -6.42
CA ALA A 45 -1.14 23.27 -6.20
C ALA A 45 -0.96 24.79 -6.31
N GLY A 46 -1.91 25.42 -6.98
CA GLY A 46 -1.89 26.85 -7.22
C GLY A 46 -2.48 27.68 -6.08
N ASP A 47 -3.26 27.06 -5.21
CA ASP A 47 -3.87 27.76 -4.08
C ASP A 47 -3.96 26.85 -2.86
N ASP A 48 -4.34 27.44 -1.72
CA ASP A 48 -4.39 26.73 -0.44
C ASP A 48 -5.50 25.65 -0.40
N TYR A 49 -6.60 25.91 -1.09
CA TYR A 49 -7.71 24.95 -1.13
C TYR A 49 -7.28 23.66 -1.84
N GLU A 50 -6.68 23.81 -3.02
CA GLU A 50 -6.18 22.67 -3.80
C GLU A 50 -5.10 21.92 -3.02
N ARG A 51 -4.21 22.64 -2.36
CA ARG A 51 -3.13 22.06 -1.55
C ARG A 51 -3.71 21.26 -0.40
N SER A 52 -4.68 21.81 0.32
CA SER A 52 -5.32 21.14 1.44
C SER A 52 -6.05 19.88 1.01
N ALA A 53 -6.77 19.94 -0.12
CA ALA A 53 -7.47 18.77 -0.65
C ALA A 53 -6.49 17.67 -1.03
N ALA A 54 -5.40 18.01 -1.69
CA ALA A 54 -4.37 17.05 -2.09
C ALA A 54 -3.68 16.43 -0.86
N ARG A 55 -3.38 17.24 0.17
CA ARG A 55 -2.80 16.75 1.42
C ARG A 55 -3.74 15.76 2.12
N PHE A 56 -5.01 16.07 2.16
CA PHE A 56 -6.02 15.19 2.74
C PHE A 56 -6.04 13.85 1.98
N ASN A 57 -6.06 13.90 0.67
CA ASN A 57 -6.09 12.69 -0.17
C ASN A 57 -4.82 11.85 0.02
N ALA A 58 -3.65 12.48 0.12
CA ALA A 58 -2.39 11.78 0.35
C ALA A 58 -2.39 11.08 1.71
N THR A 59 -2.86 11.77 2.74
CA THR A 59 -2.93 11.23 4.10
C THR A 59 -3.91 10.06 4.15
N ALA A 60 -5.08 10.20 3.53
CA ALA A 60 -6.08 9.13 3.47
C ALA A 60 -5.53 7.89 2.76
N ALA A 61 -4.83 8.08 1.65
CA ALA A 61 -4.21 6.96 0.91
C ALA A 61 -3.16 6.25 1.77
N TYR A 62 -2.33 7.00 2.48
CA TYR A 62 -1.33 6.43 3.39
C TYR A 62 -2.00 5.61 4.50
N GLU A 63 -3.02 6.17 5.14
CA GLU A 63 -3.75 5.47 6.22
C GLU A 63 -4.43 4.22 5.70
N ASN A 64 -5.00 4.26 4.50
CA ASN A 64 -5.62 3.10 3.87
C ASN A 64 -4.59 2.00 3.60
N ALA A 65 -3.41 2.38 3.07
CA ALA A 65 -2.34 1.41 2.81
C ALA A 65 -1.87 0.77 4.12
N ARG A 66 -1.64 1.56 5.16
CA ARG A 66 -1.23 1.05 6.47
C ARG A 66 -2.27 0.10 7.06
N SER A 67 -3.53 0.49 6.98
CA SER A 67 -4.62 -0.33 7.50
C SER A 67 -4.70 -1.69 6.77
N LEU A 68 -4.52 -1.68 5.46
CA LEU A 68 -4.51 -2.92 4.68
C LEU A 68 -3.35 -3.82 5.08
N LEU A 69 -2.16 -3.24 5.28
CA LEU A 69 -1.00 -4.00 5.70
C LEU A 69 -1.17 -4.57 7.10
N ASP A 70 -1.71 -3.78 8.02
CA ASP A 70 -1.93 -4.20 9.41
C ASP A 70 -2.95 -5.34 9.52
N ARG A 71 -3.92 -5.38 8.61
CA ARG A 71 -4.95 -6.41 8.59
C ARG A 71 -4.58 -7.62 7.75
N SER A 72 -3.47 -7.54 7.00
CA SER A 72 -3.04 -8.64 6.16
C SER A 72 -2.60 -9.84 7.00
N PRO A 73 -3.11 -11.06 6.72
CA PRO A 73 -2.62 -12.26 7.39
C PRO A 73 -1.26 -12.71 6.86
N PHE A 74 -0.77 -12.08 5.80
CA PHE A 74 0.51 -12.43 5.18
C PHE A 74 1.51 -11.30 5.36
N PRO A 75 2.78 -11.62 5.67
CA PRO A 75 3.81 -10.58 5.72
C PRO A 75 4.07 -10.03 4.32
N ILE A 76 4.03 -8.72 4.19
CA ILE A 76 4.35 -8.07 2.92
C ILE A 76 5.85 -7.80 2.91
N THR A 77 6.57 -8.64 2.18
CA THR A 77 8.03 -8.56 2.10
C THR A 77 8.52 -7.92 0.81
N GLU A 78 7.61 -7.53 -0.07
CA GLU A 78 7.95 -6.86 -1.31
C GLU A 78 8.69 -5.56 -1.02
N HIS A 79 9.96 -5.53 -1.37
CA HIS A 79 10.84 -4.40 -1.07
C HIS A 79 10.34 -3.10 -1.69
N SER A 80 9.85 -3.16 -2.92
CA SER A 80 9.38 -1.97 -3.63
C SER A 80 8.13 -1.37 -2.96
N ILE A 81 7.25 -2.19 -2.40
CA ILE A 81 6.07 -1.73 -1.68
C ILE A 81 6.48 -1.02 -0.41
N GLN A 82 7.38 -1.62 0.37
CA GLN A 82 7.87 -1.04 1.61
C GLN A 82 8.59 0.29 1.36
N GLU A 83 9.40 0.33 0.32
CA GLU A 83 10.13 1.53 -0.07
C GLU A 83 9.20 2.66 -0.46
N LYS A 84 8.21 2.37 -1.29
CA LYS A 84 7.22 3.37 -1.72
C LYS A 84 6.35 3.84 -0.56
N LEU A 85 5.98 2.93 0.33
CA LEU A 85 5.22 3.29 1.54
C LEU A 85 6.03 4.24 2.41
N ARG A 86 7.33 3.98 2.55
CA ARG A 86 8.23 4.85 3.31
C ARG A 86 8.31 6.24 2.69
N LEU A 87 8.39 6.32 1.36
CA LEU A 87 8.39 7.60 0.65
C LEU A 87 7.11 8.38 0.94
N LEU A 88 5.97 7.70 0.87
CA LEU A 88 4.67 8.32 1.14
C LEU A 88 4.57 8.77 2.60
N GLU A 89 5.01 7.93 3.52
CA GLU A 89 5.04 8.24 4.96
C GLU A 89 5.86 9.50 5.23
N THR A 90 7.05 9.58 4.65
CA THR A 90 7.93 10.72 4.80
C THR A 90 7.28 11.99 4.27
N ALA A 91 6.66 11.91 3.10
CA ALA A 91 5.99 13.06 2.49
C ALA A 91 4.81 13.54 3.34
N VAL A 92 3.96 12.61 3.78
CA VAL A 92 2.77 12.94 4.59
C VAL A 92 3.16 13.45 5.97
N GLY A 93 4.11 12.77 6.63
CA GLY A 93 4.50 13.10 8.00
C GLY A 93 5.43 14.30 8.12
N GLY A 94 6.23 14.56 7.11
CA GLY A 94 7.22 15.62 7.13
C GLY A 94 6.91 16.76 6.18
N TYR A 95 7.00 16.50 4.90
CA TYR A 95 6.93 17.52 3.87
C TYR A 95 5.59 18.26 3.85
N LEU A 96 4.48 17.52 3.89
CA LEU A 96 3.15 18.11 3.83
C LEU A 96 2.70 18.71 5.14
N GLN A 97 3.21 18.23 6.27
CA GLN A 97 2.80 18.70 7.59
C GLN A 97 3.50 20.00 7.99
N LEU A 98 4.59 20.35 7.35
CA LEU A 98 5.32 21.58 7.64
C LEU A 98 4.64 22.83 7.10
N ARG A 99 3.54 22.65 6.42
CA ARG A 99 2.75 23.74 5.89
C ARG A 99 1.36 23.76 6.50
#